data_a6366c748610867941c18cd982d41ebb
#
_entry.id   a6366c748610867941c18cd982d41ebb
#
_cell.length_a   1.000
_cell.length_b   1.000
_cell.length_c   1.000
_cell.angle_alpha   90.00
_cell.angle_beta   90.00
_cell.angle_gamma   90.00
#
_symmetry.space_group_name_H-M   'P 1'
#
loop_
_entity.id
_entity.type
_entity.pdbx_description
1 polymer ?
#
loop_
_entity_poly.entity_id
_entity_poly.type
_entity_poly.pdbx_seq_one_letter_code
_entity_poly.pdbx_strand_id
1 'polypeptide(L)'
;DLRYEKVIIMTDADVDGAHIASLLMTFFFQEMPELVRRGHLFLAQPPLYRLTAGAKTLYARDDAHRAELEATEFKGKKVEVSRFKGLGEMNPNQLKETTMSPDTRSLIKITLPGRYEDRQPVKDLVERLMGRDPAPRFEFIQSRASAVDEEEIDA
;
A
#
# COMPACT_ATOMS: atom_id res chain seq x y z
N ASP A 1 21.94 -3.32 15.71
CA ASP A 1 20.95 -2.48 16.40
C ASP A 1 20.28 -1.56 15.38
N LEU A 2 18.94 -1.49 15.41
CA LEU A 2 18.18 -0.60 14.54
C LEU A 2 18.38 0.86 15.00
N ARG A 3 18.76 1.73 14.05
CA ARG A 3 19.00 3.17 14.35
C ARG A 3 17.73 4.01 14.19
N TYR A 4 16.69 3.46 13.54
CA TYR A 4 15.47 4.17 13.19
C TYR A 4 14.26 3.49 13.83
N GLU A 5 13.30 4.27 14.27
CA GLU A 5 12.06 3.74 14.86
C GLU A 5 11.16 3.07 13.80
N LYS A 6 11.15 3.61 12.59
CA LYS A 6 10.33 3.13 11.48
C LYS A 6 11.14 3.01 10.20
N VAL A 7 10.96 1.89 9.51
CA VAL A 7 11.36 1.68 8.13
C VAL A 7 10.09 1.67 7.30
N ILE A 8 9.99 2.57 6.33
CA ILE A 8 8.77 2.79 5.55
C ILE A 8 9.05 2.47 4.09
N ILE A 9 8.37 1.46 3.57
CA ILE A 9 8.35 1.15 2.14
C ILE A 9 7.40 2.15 1.48
N MET A 10 7.88 2.84 0.45
CA MET A 10 7.09 3.79 -0.31
C MET A 10 7.25 3.50 -1.79
N THR A 11 6.15 3.11 -2.44
CA THR A 11 6.07 2.74 -3.85
C THR A 11 4.89 3.44 -4.50
N ASP A 12 4.84 3.47 -5.82
CA ASP A 12 3.69 3.96 -6.56
C ASP A 12 2.43 3.15 -6.24
N ALA A 13 1.27 3.76 -6.43
CA ALA A 13 -0.03 3.14 -6.14
C ALA A 13 -0.56 2.34 -7.35
N ASP A 14 0.31 1.81 -8.18
CA ASP A 14 0.01 0.96 -9.31
C ASP A 14 0.40 -0.51 -9.07
N VAL A 15 0.15 -1.37 -10.06
CA VAL A 15 0.44 -2.81 -9.99
C VAL A 15 1.94 -3.08 -9.82
N ASP A 16 2.78 -2.33 -10.51
CA ASP A 16 4.24 -2.47 -10.43
C ASP A 16 4.76 -2.05 -9.05
N GLY A 17 4.22 -0.95 -8.50
CA GLY A 17 4.53 -0.49 -7.14
C GLY A 17 4.11 -1.51 -6.08
N ALA A 18 2.95 -2.14 -6.22
CA ALA A 18 2.51 -3.22 -5.33
C ALA A 18 3.44 -4.43 -5.40
N HIS A 19 3.92 -4.79 -6.59
CA HIS A 19 4.89 -5.87 -6.77
C HIS A 19 6.25 -5.53 -6.12
N ILE A 20 6.76 -4.32 -6.33
CA ILE A 20 8.00 -3.83 -5.69
C ILE A 20 7.86 -3.87 -4.16
N ALA A 21 6.73 -3.39 -3.61
CA ALA A 21 6.46 -3.45 -2.18
C ALA A 21 6.47 -4.90 -1.66
N SER A 22 5.87 -5.83 -2.39
CA SER A 22 5.83 -7.26 -2.05
C SER A 22 7.23 -7.88 -2.03
N LEU A 23 8.09 -7.53 -2.98
CA LEU A 23 9.50 -7.96 -3.02
C LEU A 23 10.28 -7.43 -1.82
N LEU A 24 10.13 -6.15 -1.48
CA LEU A 24 10.79 -5.55 -0.32
C LEU A 24 10.28 -6.13 1.00
N MET A 25 8.97 -6.34 1.15
CA MET A 25 8.40 -7.01 2.32
C MET A 25 8.95 -8.43 2.47
N THR A 26 9.06 -9.18 1.38
CA THR A 26 9.64 -10.53 1.36
C THR A 26 11.11 -10.50 1.80
N PHE A 27 11.89 -9.56 1.29
CA PHE A 27 13.28 -9.37 1.70
C PHE A 27 13.40 -9.13 3.22
N PHE A 28 12.65 -8.17 3.76
CA PHE A 28 12.68 -7.88 5.20
C PHE A 28 12.18 -9.06 6.04
N PHE A 29 11.18 -9.79 5.55
CA PHE A 29 10.66 -10.96 6.24
C PHE A 29 11.70 -12.09 6.34
N GLN A 30 12.47 -12.33 5.27
CA GLN A 30 13.46 -13.41 5.19
C GLN A 30 14.77 -13.04 5.86
N GLU A 31 15.30 -11.84 5.55
CA GLU A 31 16.66 -11.44 5.96
C GLU A 31 16.69 -10.66 7.28
N MET A 32 15.59 -9.96 7.61
CA MET A 32 15.51 -9.10 8.79
C MET A 32 14.21 -9.32 9.58
N PRO A 33 13.87 -10.56 9.98
CA PRO A 33 12.59 -10.89 10.60
C PRO A 33 12.31 -10.13 11.90
N GLU A 34 13.33 -9.71 12.64
CA GLU A 34 13.16 -8.93 13.86
C GLU A 34 12.62 -7.53 13.58
N LEU A 35 12.90 -6.96 12.41
CA LEU A 35 12.33 -5.68 11.99
C LEU A 35 10.79 -5.76 11.94
N VAL A 36 10.28 -6.87 11.36
CA VAL A 36 8.84 -7.13 11.24
C VAL A 36 8.24 -7.49 12.60
N ARG A 37 8.88 -8.40 13.36
CA ARG A 37 8.40 -8.84 14.68
C ARG A 37 8.26 -7.71 15.69
N ARG A 38 9.22 -6.78 15.70
CA ARG A 38 9.20 -5.62 16.59
C ARG A 38 8.31 -4.49 16.09
N GLY A 39 7.73 -4.63 14.89
CA GLY A 39 6.78 -3.68 14.33
C GLY A 39 7.40 -2.37 13.88
N HIS A 40 8.60 -2.46 13.31
CA HIS A 40 9.32 -1.32 12.74
C HIS A 40 9.12 -1.15 11.23
N LEU A 41 8.49 -2.15 10.56
CA LEU A 41 8.25 -2.11 9.12
C LEU A 41 6.85 -1.59 8.81
N PHE A 42 6.78 -0.64 7.91
CA PHE A 42 5.53 -0.01 7.47
C PHE A 42 5.49 0.12 5.95
N LEU A 43 4.27 0.13 5.41
CA LEU A 43 3.99 0.49 4.02
C LEU A 43 3.29 1.85 4.01
N ALA A 44 3.81 2.79 3.23
CA ALA A 44 3.16 4.08 3.01
C ALA A 44 1.92 3.91 2.13
N GLN A 45 0.89 4.69 2.43
CA GLN A 45 -0.32 4.79 1.62
C GLN A 45 -0.43 6.21 1.04
N PRO A 46 0.20 6.49 -0.10
CA PRO A 46 -0.03 7.74 -0.80
C PRO A 46 -1.49 7.81 -1.25
N PRO A 47 -2.09 9.01 -1.35
CA PRO A 47 -3.46 9.15 -1.85
C PRO A 47 -3.54 8.86 -3.34
N LEU A 48 -4.67 8.30 -3.78
CA LEU A 48 -4.98 8.11 -5.20
C LEU A 48 -5.60 9.35 -5.83
N TYR A 49 -6.28 10.20 -5.04
CA TYR A 49 -7.02 11.34 -5.57
C TYR A 49 -6.73 12.62 -4.81
N ARG A 50 -6.71 13.72 -5.56
CA ARG A 50 -6.83 15.10 -5.07
C ARG A 50 -8.18 15.64 -5.46
N LEU A 51 -8.94 16.12 -4.48
CA LEU A 51 -10.24 16.77 -4.64
C LEU A 51 -10.11 18.25 -4.34
N THR A 52 -10.53 19.11 -5.24
CA THR A 52 -10.44 20.57 -5.07
C THR A 52 -11.80 21.23 -5.37
N ALA A 53 -12.24 22.09 -4.47
CA ALA A 53 -13.40 22.95 -4.69
C ALA A 53 -13.12 24.34 -4.13
N GLY A 54 -12.89 25.31 -5.03
CA GLY A 54 -12.43 26.65 -4.67
C GLY A 54 -11.06 26.61 -3.97
N ALA A 55 -10.99 27.14 -2.76
CA ALA A 55 -9.75 27.16 -1.96
C ALA A 55 -9.52 25.86 -1.14
N LYS A 56 -10.51 24.97 -1.09
CA LYS A 56 -10.43 23.73 -0.29
C LYS A 56 -9.87 22.59 -1.13
N THR A 57 -8.78 21.98 -0.65
CA THR A 57 -8.18 20.78 -1.24
C THR A 57 -8.13 19.67 -0.19
N LEU A 58 -8.59 18.49 -0.53
CA LEU A 58 -8.47 17.27 0.28
C LEU A 58 -7.93 16.13 -0.59
N TYR A 59 -7.42 15.10 0.09
CA TYR A 59 -6.85 13.92 -0.56
C TYR A 59 -7.62 12.67 -0.16
N ALA A 60 -7.94 11.82 -1.13
CA ALA A 60 -8.60 10.53 -0.90
C ALA A 60 -7.64 9.37 -1.18
N ARG A 61 -7.67 8.37 -0.30
CA ARG A 61 -6.83 7.18 -0.38
C ARG A 61 -7.28 6.22 -1.48
N ASP A 62 -8.60 6.12 -1.66
CA ASP A 62 -9.26 5.17 -2.54
C ASP A 62 -10.62 5.73 -2.98
N ASP A 63 -11.35 4.99 -3.81
CA ASP A 63 -12.65 5.40 -4.33
C ASP A 63 -13.72 5.54 -3.23
N ALA A 64 -13.70 4.66 -2.23
CA ALA A 64 -14.64 4.73 -1.11
C ALA A 64 -14.44 6.01 -0.29
N HIS A 65 -13.20 6.34 0.05
CA HIS A 65 -12.86 7.59 0.75
C HIS A 65 -13.16 8.82 -0.10
N ARG A 66 -12.95 8.76 -1.42
CA ARG A 66 -13.34 9.81 -2.35
C ARG A 66 -14.84 10.08 -2.29
N ALA A 67 -15.67 9.03 -2.42
CA ALA A 67 -17.12 9.15 -2.36
C ALA A 67 -17.60 9.73 -1.01
N GLU A 68 -16.98 9.32 0.10
CA GLU A 68 -17.24 9.87 1.43
C GLU A 68 -16.95 11.39 1.48
N LEU A 69 -15.78 11.83 0.99
CA LEU A 69 -15.41 13.24 0.97
C LEU A 69 -16.33 14.08 0.08
N GLU A 70 -16.75 13.56 -1.07
CA GLU A 70 -17.69 14.21 -1.97
C GLU A 70 -19.07 14.39 -1.29
N ALA A 71 -19.53 13.37 -0.54
CA ALA A 71 -20.83 13.39 0.15
C ALA A 71 -20.83 14.26 1.40
N THR A 72 -19.70 14.44 2.07
CA THR A 72 -19.58 15.17 3.35
C THR A 72 -18.96 16.54 3.18
N GLU A 73 -17.67 16.59 2.89
CA GLU A 73 -16.83 17.79 2.89
C GLU A 73 -17.08 18.70 1.69
N PHE A 74 -17.54 18.13 0.60
CA PHE A 74 -17.82 18.84 -0.66
C PHE A 74 -19.29 18.81 -1.08
N LYS A 75 -20.19 18.44 -0.16
CA LYS A 75 -21.62 18.34 -0.45
C LYS A 75 -22.17 19.59 -1.13
N GLY A 76 -22.76 19.41 -2.31
CA GLY A 76 -23.37 20.48 -3.10
C GLY A 76 -22.37 21.41 -3.79
N LYS A 77 -21.08 21.06 -3.80
CA LYS A 77 -20.04 21.83 -4.51
C LYS A 77 -19.61 21.09 -5.77
N LYS A 78 -19.20 21.85 -6.78
CA LYS A 78 -18.52 21.29 -7.95
C LYS A 78 -17.09 20.98 -7.55
N VAL A 79 -16.71 19.70 -7.58
CA VAL A 79 -15.39 19.20 -7.21
C VAL A 79 -14.59 18.90 -8.47
N GLU A 80 -13.38 19.40 -8.52
CA GLU A 80 -12.37 18.97 -9.48
C GLU A 80 -11.58 17.81 -8.88
N VAL A 81 -11.56 16.66 -9.57
CA VAL A 81 -10.88 15.46 -9.13
C VAL A 81 -9.68 15.18 -10.04
N SER A 82 -8.49 15.08 -9.45
CA SER A 82 -7.27 14.67 -10.13
C SER A 82 -6.84 13.32 -9.55
N ARG A 83 -6.54 12.34 -10.42
CA ARG A 83 -6.00 11.03 -10.01
C ARG A 83 -4.48 11.06 -10.11
N PHE A 84 -3.80 10.56 -9.07
CA PHE A 84 -2.36 10.30 -9.10
C PHE A 84 -2.12 8.84 -9.51
N LYS A 85 -1.35 8.64 -10.57
CA LYS A 85 -0.92 7.29 -11.00
C LYS A 85 0.34 6.82 -10.27
N GLY A 86 1.17 7.78 -9.82
CA GLY A 86 2.39 7.49 -9.09
C GLY A 86 2.90 8.69 -8.30
N LEU A 87 3.90 8.44 -7.47
CA LEU A 87 4.52 9.47 -6.61
C LEU A 87 5.17 10.59 -7.42
N GLY A 88 5.64 10.30 -8.64
CA GLY A 88 6.24 11.27 -9.55
C GLY A 88 5.28 12.32 -10.08
N GLU A 89 3.96 12.11 -9.97
CA GLU A 89 2.95 13.10 -10.36
C GLU A 89 2.64 14.11 -9.24
N MET A 90 3.14 13.84 -8.03
CA MET A 90 3.00 14.76 -6.89
C MET A 90 4.14 15.77 -6.89
N ASN A 91 3.80 17.04 -6.69
CA ASN A 91 4.84 18.02 -6.39
C ASN A 91 5.41 17.79 -4.96
N PRO A 92 6.59 18.37 -4.63
CA PRO A 92 7.25 18.12 -3.34
C PRO A 92 6.38 18.43 -2.11
N ASN A 93 5.55 19.48 -2.19
CA ASN A 93 4.66 19.85 -1.07
C ASN A 93 3.53 18.84 -0.90
N GLN A 94 2.93 18.38 -1.98
CA GLN A 94 1.89 17.35 -1.97
C GLN A 94 2.45 16.05 -1.38
N LEU A 95 3.61 15.60 -1.84
CA LEU A 95 4.26 14.40 -1.33
C LEU A 95 4.58 14.53 0.17
N LYS A 96 5.09 15.70 0.58
CA LYS A 96 5.35 16.00 1.99
C LYS A 96 4.09 15.90 2.83
N GLU A 97 3.02 16.58 2.44
CA GLU A 97 1.77 16.66 3.20
C GLU A 97 1.04 15.32 3.29
N THR A 98 1.03 14.55 2.22
CA THR A 98 0.20 13.34 2.13
C THR A 98 0.91 12.07 2.58
N THR A 99 2.24 11.99 2.38
CA THR A 99 2.97 10.73 2.49
C THR A 99 4.14 10.78 3.47
N MET A 100 4.78 11.95 3.62
CA MET A 100 5.99 12.08 4.42
C MET A 100 5.74 12.62 5.83
N SER A 101 4.83 13.59 5.98
CA SER A 101 4.58 14.24 7.27
C SER A 101 3.98 13.26 8.28
N PRO A 102 4.56 13.12 9.49
CA PRO A 102 4.03 12.25 10.54
C PRO A 102 2.58 12.54 10.93
N ASP A 103 2.16 13.79 10.85
CA ASP A 103 0.85 14.25 11.31
C ASP A 103 -0.29 13.92 10.32
N THR A 104 0.04 13.74 9.04
CA THR A 104 -0.96 13.63 7.97
C THR A 104 -0.84 12.36 7.14
N ARG A 105 0.32 11.68 7.18
CA ARG A 105 0.54 10.44 6.43
C ARG A 105 -0.29 9.28 6.94
N SER A 106 -0.66 8.38 6.04
CA SER A 106 -1.24 7.07 6.37
C SER A 106 -0.20 5.97 6.17
N LEU A 107 -0.07 5.10 7.17
CA LEU A 107 0.87 3.97 7.16
C LEU A 107 0.14 2.68 7.53
N ILE A 108 0.42 1.62 6.78
CA ILE A 108 0.06 0.25 7.16
C ILE A 108 1.25 -0.37 7.89
N LYS A 109 1.05 -0.78 9.12
CA LYS A 109 2.05 -1.52 9.88
C LYS A 109 2.09 -2.96 9.40
N ILE A 110 3.26 -3.44 9.00
CA ILE A 110 3.46 -4.83 8.63
C ILE A 110 3.65 -5.65 9.90
N THR A 111 2.77 -6.62 10.11
CA THR A 111 2.76 -7.45 11.31
C THR A 111 2.76 -8.93 10.95
N LEU A 112 3.31 -9.74 11.84
CA LEU A 112 3.18 -11.20 11.80
C LEU A 112 2.13 -11.64 12.80
N PRO A 113 1.48 -12.79 12.58
CA PRO A 113 0.60 -13.40 13.57
C PRO A 113 1.30 -13.52 14.92
N GLY A 114 0.57 -13.23 16.01
CA GLY A 114 1.13 -13.26 17.36
C GLY A 114 1.52 -14.66 17.82
N ARG A 115 0.73 -15.67 17.45
CA ARG A 115 0.97 -17.06 17.81
C ARG A 115 2.04 -17.68 16.90
N TYR A 116 2.92 -18.47 17.49
CA TYR A 116 3.99 -19.13 16.75
C TYR A 116 3.44 -20.12 15.69
N GLU A 117 2.38 -20.81 16.02
CA GLU A 117 1.68 -21.79 15.17
C GLU A 117 1.15 -21.14 13.87
N ASP A 118 0.70 -19.87 13.96
CA ASP A 118 0.17 -19.14 12.82
C ASP A 118 1.26 -18.57 11.89
N ARG A 119 2.53 -18.64 12.30
CA ARG A 119 3.66 -18.11 11.51
C ARG A 119 4.14 -19.04 10.43
N GLN A 120 4.02 -20.36 10.65
CA GLN A 120 4.41 -21.33 9.64
C GLN A 120 3.59 -21.21 8.36
N PRO A 121 2.25 -21.08 8.40
CA PRO A 121 1.43 -20.82 7.21
C PRO A 121 1.85 -19.56 6.45
N VAL A 122 2.25 -18.50 7.16
CA VAL A 122 2.74 -17.26 6.52
C VAL A 122 4.06 -17.51 5.78
N LYS A 123 4.99 -18.24 6.41
CA LYS A 123 6.27 -18.61 5.79
C LYS A 123 6.05 -19.46 4.54
N ASP A 124 5.19 -20.46 4.63
CA ASP A 124 4.86 -21.35 3.51
C ASP A 124 4.21 -20.57 2.36
N LEU A 125 3.33 -19.60 2.68
CA LEU A 125 2.71 -18.75 1.68
C LEU A 125 3.74 -17.84 0.99
N VAL A 126 4.63 -17.22 1.74
CA VAL A 126 5.71 -16.37 1.19
C VAL A 126 6.61 -17.22 0.29
N GLU A 127 7.00 -18.42 0.69
CA GLU A 127 7.82 -19.31 -0.12
C GLU A 127 7.09 -19.76 -1.40
N ARG A 128 5.81 -20.07 -1.30
CA ARG A 128 4.95 -20.45 -2.43
C ARG A 128 4.82 -19.33 -3.46
N LEU A 129 4.61 -18.07 -3.01
CA LEU A 129 4.37 -16.94 -3.89
C LEU A 129 5.65 -16.26 -4.39
N MET A 130 6.69 -16.21 -3.55
CA MET A 130 7.89 -15.42 -3.78
C MET A 130 9.16 -16.27 -3.91
N GLY A 131 9.03 -17.59 -3.82
CA GLY A 131 10.12 -18.53 -4.00
C GLY A 131 10.67 -18.57 -5.43
N ARG A 132 11.81 -19.23 -5.61
CA ARG A 132 12.49 -19.35 -6.92
C ARG A 132 11.73 -20.20 -7.92
N ASP A 133 11.01 -21.22 -7.42
CA ASP A 133 10.19 -22.11 -8.25
C ASP A 133 8.88 -21.39 -8.65
N PRO A 134 8.62 -21.17 -9.95
CA PRO A 134 7.40 -20.52 -10.40
C PRO A 134 6.15 -21.41 -10.34
N ALA A 135 6.29 -22.74 -10.29
CA ALA A 135 5.16 -23.66 -10.38
C ALA A 135 4.14 -23.49 -9.23
N PRO A 136 4.54 -23.40 -7.94
CA PRO A 136 3.60 -23.18 -6.85
C PRO A 136 2.85 -21.83 -6.96
N ARG A 137 3.52 -20.79 -7.47
CA ARG A 137 2.91 -19.48 -7.70
C ARG A 137 1.88 -19.54 -8.82
N PHE A 138 2.20 -20.22 -9.91
CA PHE A 138 1.29 -20.41 -11.04
C PHE A 138 0.02 -21.16 -10.61
N GLU A 139 0.14 -22.26 -9.87
CA GLU A 139 -1.00 -22.98 -9.32
C GLU A 139 -1.86 -22.11 -8.40
N PHE A 140 -1.23 -21.28 -7.56
CA PHE A 140 -1.95 -20.35 -6.69
C PHE A 140 -2.76 -19.35 -7.49
N ILE A 141 -2.16 -18.73 -8.52
CA ILE A 141 -2.83 -17.76 -9.40
C ILE A 141 -4.00 -18.44 -10.15
N GLN A 142 -3.77 -19.60 -10.75
CA GLN A 142 -4.82 -20.34 -11.45
C GLN A 142 -6.00 -20.69 -10.55
N SER A 143 -5.74 -21.13 -9.32
CA SER A 143 -6.78 -21.50 -8.36
C SER A 143 -7.66 -20.33 -7.92
N ARG A 144 -7.21 -19.09 -8.17
CA ARG A 144 -7.89 -17.85 -7.78
C ARG A 144 -8.25 -16.93 -8.93
N ALA A 145 -7.98 -17.34 -10.15
CA ALA A 145 -8.24 -16.53 -11.36
C ALA A 145 -9.70 -16.06 -11.48
N SER A 146 -10.66 -16.88 -11.02
CA SER A 146 -12.08 -16.54 -11.03
C SER A 146 -12.52 -15.53 -9.96
N ALA A 147 -11.61 -15.17 -9.04
CA ALA A 147 -11.89 -14.21 -7.95
C ALA A 147 -11.26 -12.83 -8.20
N VAL A 148 -10.59 -12.65 -9.33
CA VAL A 148 -9.95 -11.37 -9.72
C VAL A 148 -10.83 -10.69 -10.75
N ASP A 149 -11.24 -9.46 -10.46
CA ASP A 149 -11.95 -8.62 -11.44
C ASP A 149 -10.98 -8.16 -12.54
N GLU A 150 -11.40 -8.23 -13.81
CA GLU A 150 -10.58 -7.81 -14.95
C GLU A 150 -10.17 -6.32 -14.83
N GLU A 151 -10.99 -5.49 -14.20
CA GLU A 151 -10.71 -4.07 -13.94
C GLU A 151 -9.56 -3.85 -12.96
N GLU A 152 -9.24 -4.81 -12.09
CA GLU A 152 -8.11 -4.73 -11.15
C GLU A 152 -6.76 -5.03 -11.80
N ILE A 153 -6.75 -5.65 -12.98
CA ILE A 153 -5.53 -6.08 -13.68
C ILE A 153 -4.95 -4.95 -14.53
N ASP A 154 -5.80 -4.05 -15.03
CA ASP A 154 -5.44 -2.95 -15.95
C ASP A 154 -5.36 -1.56 -15.26
N ALA A 155 -5.31 -1.53 -13.93
CA ALA A 155 -5.30 -0.28 -13.16
C ALA A 155 -3.93 0.40 -13.15
#